data_98e485464e7eca9e9a01d52c414d07bb
#
_entry.id   98e485464e7eca9e9a01d52c414d07bb
#
_cell.length_a   1.000
_cell.length_b   1.000
_cell.length_c   1.000
_cell.angle_alpha   90.00
_cell.angle_beta   90.00
_cell.angle_gamma   90.00
#
_symmetry.space_group_name_H-M   'P 1'
#
loop_
_entity.id
_entity.type
_entity.pdbx_description
1 polymer ?
#
loop_
_entity_poly.entity_id
_entity_poly.type
_entity_poly.pdbx_seq_one_letter_code
_entity_poly.pdbx_strand_id
1 'polypeptide(L)'
;MLDIKFVRENPDVVRQNIRNKFQDAKLPLVDEVIALDLRNREIKKEVETLRANHKKASKQYGALRAQGKLEEAEKLRAEDAASEERMTALSAEEKQVEADLKQKMMIIPNIIDPSVPIGKDDSENVEVERFGEPVVPDFEVPYHTDIMESFNGIDLDSARKVAGNGFYYLMGDIARLHSAVISYARDFMINRGFTYCVPPFMIRSDVVTGVMSFAEMDAMMYKIEGEDLYLIGTSEHSMIGKFIDTVNKEENLPYTLTSYSPCFRKEKGAHGLEERGVYRIHQFEKQEMIVICKPEDSMMWYDKLWKNTVDLFRSMDIPVRTLECCSCDLADLKVKSVDVEAWSPRQKKYFEVGSCSNLGDAQARRLGIRVVGPDKTKYLAHTLNNTVVAPPRMLIAFLENNLQADGSVRIPEVLRPYMGGMEKMVPKK
;
A
#
# COMPACT_ATOMS: atom_id res chain seq x y z
N MET A 1 1.80 -1.26 11.18
CA MET A 1 2.53 -1.43 12.48
C MET A 1 1.52 -1.78 13.55
N LEU A 2 1.80 -2.81 14.34
CA LEU A 2 0.93 -3.19 15.46
C LEU A 2 0.97 -2.17 16.62
N ASP A 3 -0.01 -2.25 17.52
CA ASP A 3 0.04 -1.53 18.80
C ASP A 3 1.02 -2.23 19.75
N ILE A 4 1.96 -1.49 20.34
CA ILE A 4 2.92 -2.06 21.30
C ILE A 4 2.23 -2.65 22.54
N LYS A 5 1.10 -2.07 22.96
CA LYS A 5 0.30 -2.62 24.05
C LYS A 5 -0.25 -3.98 23.66
N PHE A 6 -0.78 -4.13 22.44
CA PHE A 6 -1.25 -5.42 21.94
C PHE A 6 -0.12 -6.46 21.91
N VAL A 7 1.06 -6.10 21.38
CA VAL A 7 2.22 -7.02 21.34
C VAL A 7 2.62 -7.48 22.73
N ARG A 8 2.67 -6.57 23.71
CA ARG A 8 3.01 -6.88 25.09
C ARG A 8 1.98 -7.77 25.78
N GLU A 9 0.69 -7.53 25.55
CA GLU A 9 -0.40 -8.28 26.18
C GLU A 9 -0.68 -9.61 25.49
N ASN A 10 -0.33 -9.75 24.20
CA ASN A 10 -0.61 -10.93 23.38
C ASN A 10 0.63 -11.41 22.58
N PRO A 11 1.81 -11.61 23.22
CA PRO A 11 3.04 -11.94 22.51
C PRO A 11 2.95 -13.26 21.73
N ASP A 12 2.22 -14.24 22.24
CA ASP A 12 2.09 -15.54 21.61
C ASP A 12 1.19 -15.50 20.35
N VAL A 13 0.19 -14.62 20.32
CA VAL A 13 -0.62 -14.35 19.12
C VAL A 13 0.27 -13.76 18.04
N VAL A 14 1.14 -12.80 18.38
CA VAL A 14 2.07 -12.18 17.43
C VAL A 14 3.09 -13.19 16.92
N ARG A 15 3.66 -14.04 17.79
CA ARG A 15 4.59 -15.11 17.39
C ARG A 15 3.91 -16.13 16.47
N GLN A 16 2.67 -16.52 16.79
CA GLN A 16 1.91 -17.45 15.94
C GLN A 16 1.63 -16.85 14.56
N ASN A 17 1.26 -15.56 14.51
CA ASN A 17 1.06 -14.84 13.24
C ASN A 17 2.34 -14.78 12.38
N ILE A 18 3.50 -14.53 13.00
CA ILE A 18 4.81 -14.57 12.32
C ILE A 18 5.07 -15.97 11.72
N ARG A 19 4.78 -17.05 12.47
CA ARG A 19 4.90 -18.43 11.96
C ARG A 19 3.92 -18.71 10.83
N ASN A 20 2.67 -18.26 10.96
CA ASN A 20 1.65 -18.43 9.92
C ASN A 20 2.06 -17.74 8.61
N LYS A 21 2.84 -16.66 8.69
CA LYS A 21 3.42 -15.96 7.53
C LYS A 21 4.78 -16.53 7.08
N PHE A 22 5.26 -17.62 7.67
CA PHE A 22 6.56 -18.25 7.37
C PHE A 22 7.75 -17.29 7.50
N GLN A 23 7.70 -16.39 8.49
CA GLN A 23 8.70 -15.35 8.71
C GLN A 23 9.46 -15.57 10.03
N ASP A 24 9.82 -16.79 10.37
CA ASP A 24 10.40 -17.19 11.66
C ASP A 24 11.63 -16.39 12.08
N ALA A 25 12.40 -15.87 11.12
CA ALA A 25 13.52 -14.96 11.39
C ALA A 25 13.10 -13.68 12.17
N LYS A 26 11.83 -13.31 12.15
CA LYS A 26 11.29 -12.16 12.88
C LYS A 26 10.83 -12.48 14.30
N LEU A 27 10.81 -13.75 14.73
CA LEU A 27 10.36 -14.16 16.08
C LEU A 27 11.10 -13.43 17.21
N PRO A 28 12.45 -13.25 17.16
CA PRO A 28 13.17 -12.54 18.22
C PRO A 28 12.71 -11.09 18.43
N LEU A 29 12.20 -10.44 17.38
CA LEU A 29 11.73 -9.04 17.46
C LEU A 29 10.61 -8.85 18.49
N VAL A 30 9.81 -9.89 18.74
CA VAL A 30 8.70 -9.80 19.73
C VAL A 30 9.25 -9.53 21.14
N ASP A 31 10.27 -10.27 21.55
CA ASP A 31 10.88 -10.08 22.87
C ASP A 31 11.69 -8.78 22.93
N GLU A 32 12.37 -8.43 21.85
CA GLU A 32 13.15 -7.19 21.75
C GLU A 32 12.26 -5.93 21.90
N VAL A 33 11.12 -5.88 21.21
CA VAL A 33 10.21 -4.73 21.33
C VAL A 33 9.54 -4.65 22.69
N ILE A 34 9.25 -5.78 23.33
CA ILE A 34 8.72 -5.81 24.70
C ILE A 34 9.75 -5.28 25.70
N ALA A 35 11.02 -5.68 25.55
CA ALA A 35 12.12 -5.18 26.38
C ALA A 35 12.34 -3.68 26.19
N LEU A 36 12.34 -3.20 24.95
CA LEU A 36 12.46 -1.76 24.65
C LEU A 36 11.27 -0.95 25.19
N ASP A 37 10.05 -1.47 25.09
CA ASP A 37 8.86 -0.82 25.67
C ASP A 37 8.95 -0.74 27.20
N LEU A 38 9.40 -1.80 27.85
CA LEU A 38 9.65 -1.80 29.30
C LEU A 38 10.66 -0.72 29.68
N ARG A 39 11.80 -0.69 28.97
CA ARG A 39 12.86 0.30 29.22
C ARG A 39 12.37 1.74 28.98
N ASN A 40 11.62 1.97 27.92
CA ASN A 40 11.04 3.29 27.63
C ASN A 40 10.09 3.77 28.76
N ARG A 41 9.27 2.88 29.30
CA ARG A 41 8.38 3.20 30.43
C ARG A 41 9.13 3.46 31.73
N GLU A 42 10.21 2.72 31.98
CA GLU A 42 11.10 2.96 33.12
C GLU A 42 11.75 4.34 33.05
N ILE A 43 12.33 4.68 31.90
CA ILE A 43 12.95 5.97 31.64
C ILE A 43 11.93 7.11 31.86
N LYS A 44 10.75 7.02 31.26
CA LYS A 44 9.70 8.03 31.41
C LYS A 44 9.30 8.25 32.88
N LYS A 45 9.15 7.17 33.62
CA LYS A 45 8.83 7.23 35.07
C LYS A 45 9.96 7.88 35.88
N GLU A 46 11.22 7.52 35.58
CA GLU A 46 12.40 8.11 36.26
C GLU A 46 12.50 9.61 35.92
N VAL A 47 12.39 10.00 34.68
CA VAL A 47 12.42 11.41 34.23
C VAL A 47 11.29 12.22 34.86
N GLU A 48 10.08 11.68 34.96
CA GLU A 48 8.95 12.35 35.61
C GLU A 48 9.22 12.57 37.09
N THR A 49 9.78 11.56 37.75
CA THR A 49 10.16 11.65 39.17
C THR A 49 11.24 12.72 39.42
N LEU A 50 12.29 12.71 38.57
CA LEU A 50 13.38 13.69 38.65
C LEU A 50 12.87 15.12 38.39
N ARG A 51 11.99 15.32 37.41
CA ARG A 51 11.34 16.61 37.14
C ARG A 51 10.52 17.11 38.35
N ALA A 52 9.77 16.23 38.98
CA ALA A 52 9.02 16.59 40.18
C ALA A 52 9.95 17.00 41.33
N ASN A 53 11.06 16.27 41.52
CA ASN A 53 12.07 16.57 42.56
C ASN A 53 12.79 17.89 42.26
N HIS A 54 13.23 18.13 41.00
CA HIS A 54 13.83 19.38 40.60
C HIS A 54 12.92 20.60 40.87
N LYS A 55 11.62 20.50 40.57
CA LYS A 55 10.65 21.55 40.89
C LYS A 55 10.52 21.82 42.40
N LYS A 56 10.63 20.78 43.23
CA LYS A 56 10.64 20.93 44.69
C LYS A 56 11.94 21.55 45.20
N ALA A 57 13.09 21.07 44.69
CA ALA A 57 14.42 21.59 45.04
C ALA A 57 14.56 23.07 44.70
N SER A 58 14.12 23.50 43.52
CA SER A 58 14.12 24.91 43.10
C SER A 58 13.34 25.83 44.08
N LYS A 59 12.16 25.35 44.54
CA LYS A 59 11.37 26.09 45.54
C LYS A 59 12.06 26.15 46.90
N GLN A 60 12.64 25.03 47.37
CA GLN A 60 13.36 24.96 48.66
C GLN A 60 14.63 25.78 48.62
N TYR A 61 15.37 25.78 47.52
CA TYR A 61 16.56 26.62 47.35
C TYR A 61 16.26 28.12 47.53
N GLY A 62 15.18 28.62 46.95
CA GLY A 62 14.75 29.99 47.15
C GLY A 62 14.39 30.30 48.61
N ALA A 63 13.71 29.40 49.27
CA ALA A 63 13.33 29.53 50.69
C ALA A 63 14.56 29.52 51.63
N LEU A 64 15.53 28.60 51.42
CA LEU A 64 16.76 28.49 52.19
C LEU A 64 17.63 29.75 52.04
N ARG A 65 17.76 30.30 50.83
CA ARG A 65 18.47 31.56 50.60
C ARG A 65 17.81 32.75 51.30
N ALA A 66 16.48 32.82 51.26
CA ALA A 66 15.74 33.87 51.95
C ALA A 66 15.90 33.81 53.50
N GLN A 67 16.16 32.61 54.05
CA GLN A 67 16.41 32.34 55.48
C GLN A 67 17.89 32.51 55.89
N GLY A 68 18.82 32.86 54.93
CA GLY A 68 20.23 32.96 55.17
C GLY A 68 20.99 31.63 55.36
N LYS A 69 20.37 30.50 55.04
CA LYS A 69 20.95 29.15 55.13
C LYS A 69 21.73 28.77 53.90
N LEU A 70 22.85 29.46 53.65
CA LEU A 70 23.61 29.39 52.39
C LEU A 70 24.25 28.01 52.16
N GLU A 71 24.81 27.37 53.19
CA GLU A 71 25.42 26.03 53.06
C GLU A 71 24.39 24.95 52.68
N GLU A 72 23.21 24.95 53.32
CA GLU A 72 22.13 24.04 52.96
C GLU A 72 21.61 24.28 51.55
N ALA A 73 21.53 25.54 51.14
CA ALA A 73 21.14 25.93 49.77
C ALA A 73 22.14 25.42 48.71
N GLU A 74 23.45 25.60 48.95
CA GLU A 74 24.47 25.14 47.98
C GLU A 74 24.53 23.58 47.90
N LYS A 75 24.35 22.89 49.03
CA LYS A 75 24.23 21.43 49.03
C LYS A 75 23.03 20.96 48.19
N LEU A 76 21.87 21.57 48.39
CA LEU A 76 20.66 21.25 47.62
C LEU A 76 20.87 21.55 46.11
N ARG A 77 21.59 22.63 45.78
CA ARG A 77 21.91 22.97 44.39
C ARG A 77 22.83 21.93 43.75
N ALA A 78 23.81 21.41 44.49
CA ALA A 78 24.71 20.37 43.98
C ALA A 78 23.99 19.04 43.73
N GLU A 79 23.07 18.66 44.62
CA GLU A 79 22.20 17.48 44.46
C GLU A 79 21.25 17.64 43.25
N ASP A 80 20.70 18.84 43.08
CA ASP A 80 19.81 19.16 41.97
C ASP A 80 20.54 19.16 40.59
N ALA A 81 21.79 19.65 40.56
CA ALA A 81 22.65 19.61 39.35
C ALA A 81 22.91 18.15 38.92
N ALA A 82 23.16 17.24 39.83
CA ALA A 82 23.32 15.82 39.50
C ALA A 82 22.01 15.20 38.93
N SER A 83 20.87 15.65 39.41
CA SER A 83 19.55 15.26 38.88
C SER A 83 19.30 15.79 37.47
N GLU A 84 19.74 17.03 37.17
CA GLU A 84 19.67 17.61 35.82
C GLU A 84 20.54 16.86 34.80
N GLU A 85 21.77 16.51 35.21
CA GLU A 85 22.67 15.70 34.37
C GLU A 85 22.04 14.33 34.07
N ARG A 86 21.47 13.67 35.07
CA ARG A 86 20.76 12.39 34.93
C ARG A 86 19.55 12.52 34.00
N MET A 87 18.74 13.58 34.14
CA MET A 87 17.61 13.84 33.22
C MET A 87 18.06 14.03 31.76
N THR A 88 19.17 14.72 31.55
CA THR A 88 19.73 14.95 30.22
C THR A 88 20.14 13.61 29.59
N ALA A 89 20.86 12.76 30.34
CA ALA A 89 21.28 11.45 29.89
C ALA A 89 20.07 10.55 29.56
N LEU A 90 19.07 10.52 30.47
CA LEU A 90 17.85 9.75 30.25
C LEU A 90 17.04 10.25 29.05
N SER A 91 16.99 11.55 28.81
CA SER A 91 16.29 12.10 27.64
C SER A 91 16.96 11.73 26.31
N ALA A 92 18.29 11.61 26.32
CA ALA A 92 19.02 11.10 25.14
C ALA A 92 18.75 9.61 24.91
N GLU A 93 18.79 8.81 26.01
CA GLU A 93 18.46 7.38 25.98
C GLU A 93 17.01 7.13 25.53
N GLU A 94 16.05 7.93 26.03
CA GLU A 94 14.62 7.84 25.63
C GLU A 94 14.46 7.99 24.11
N LYS A 95 15.09 8.98 23.51
CA LYS A 95 15.02 9.20 22.07
C LYS A 95 15.58 8.01 21.28
N GLN A 96 16.67 7.42 21.73
CA GLN A 96 17.26 6.26 21.07
C GLN A 96 16.36 5.04 21.21
N VAL A 97 15.85 4.76 22.43
CA VAL A 97 14.95 3.64 22.70
C VAL A 97 13.65 3.77 21.90
N GLU A 98 13.09 4.98 21.81
CA GLU A 98 11.88 5.22 20.98
C GLU A 98 12.13 5.00 19.50
N ALA A 99 13.30 5.43 19.00
CA ALA A 99 13.67 5.21 17.60
C ALA A 99 13.85 3.72 17.28
N ASP A 100 14.57 2.99 18.14
CA ASP A 100 14.81 1.54 18.00
C ASP A 100 13.50 0.75 18.11
N LEU A 101 12.66 1.09 19.09
CA LEU A 101 11.34 0.49 19.24
C LEU A 101 10.47 0.70 17.99
N LYS A 102 10.40 1.92 17.49
CA LYS A 102 9.64 2.23 16.27
C LYS A 102 10.16 1.44 15.09
N GLN A 103 11.47 1.41 14.87
CA GLN A 103 12.08 0.69 13.75
C GLN A 103 11.76 -0.81 13.80
N LYS A 104 11.92 -1.45 14.96
CA LYS A 104 11.65 -2.88 15.13
C LYS A 104 10.14 -3.19 15.00
N MET A 105 9.28 -2.37 15.57
CA MET A 105 7.82 -2.48 15.44
C MET A 105 7.36 -2.38 13.98
N MET A 106 8.05 -1.62 13.13
CA MET A 106 7.73 -1.50 11.70
C MET A 106 8.09 -2.75 10.89
N ILE A 107 8.94 -3.64 11.42
CA ILE A 107 9.33 -4.91 10.78
C ILE A 107 8.36 -6.04 11.14
N ILE A 108 7.73 -5.99 12.31
CA ILE A 108 6.74 -6.99 12.73
C ILE A 108 5.51 -6.90 11.82
N PRO A 109 5.09 -8.02 11.18
CA PRO A 109 3.95 -8.02 10.28
C PRO A 109 2.63 -7.76 11.02
N ASN A 110 1.65 -7.22 10.30
CA ASN A 110 0.28 -7.06 10.81
C ASN A 110 -0.35 -8.43 11.08
N ILE A 111 -1.33 -8.47 11.97
CA ILE A 111 -2.10 -9.69 12.23
C ILE A 111 -3.02 -9.94 11.04
N ILE A 112 -2.92 -11.13 10.46
CA ILE A 112 -3.79 -11.55 9.36
C ILE A 112 -5.18 -11.88 9.88
N ASP A 113 -6.18 -11.67 9.03
CA ASP A 113 -7.57 -12.06 9.33
C ASP A 113 -7.67 -13.59 9.51
N PRO A 114 -8.47 -14.09 10.47
CA PRO A 114 -8.62 -15.53 10.70
C PRO A 114 -9.11 -16.34 9.47
N SER A 115 -9.74 -15.68 8.50
CA SER A 115 -10.21 -16.33 7.25
C SER A 115 -9.11 -16.49 6.20
N VAL A 116 -7.93 -15.89 6.40
CA VAL A 116 -6.81 -16.00 5.44
C VAL A 116 -6.28 -17.44 5.42
N PRO A 117 -6.20 -18.07 4.24
CA PRO A 117 -5.64 -19.41 4.12
C PRO A 117 -4.15 -19.41 4.49
N ILE A 118 -3.71 -20.43 5.21
CA ILE A 118 -2.29 -20.58 5.56
C ILE A 118 -1.60 -21.30 4.41
N GLY A 119 -0.63 -20.65 3.78
CA GLY A 119 0.09 -21.20 2.63
C GLY A 119 1.51 -20.63 2.53
N LYS A 120 2.43 -21.38 1.87
CA LYS A 120 3.87 -21.12 1.82
C LYS A 120 4.29 -20.20 0.68
N ASP A 121 3.50 -20.14 -0.38
CA ASP A 121 3.74 -19.32 -1.57
C ASP A 121 2.42 -19.07 -2.32
N ASP A 122 2.46 -18.27 -3.39
CA ASP A 122 1.33 -17.85 -4.20
C ASP A 122 0.58 -19.00 -4.88
N SER A 123 1.21 -20.18 -5.05
CA SER A 123 0.55 -21.35 -5.61
C SER A 123 -0.53 -21.95 -4.68
N GLU A 124 -0.49 -21.59 -3.39
CA GLU A 124 -1.46 -22.00 -2.38
C GLU A 124 -2.57 -20.94 -2.15
N ASN A 125 -2.62 -19.91 -2.99
CA ASN A 125 -3.75 -18.98 -3.03
C ASN A 125 -5.03 -19.71 -3.43
N VAL A 126 -6.16 -19.32 -2.84
CA VAL A 126 -7.44 -20.07 -2.97
C VAL A 126 -8.39 -19.34 -3.91
N GLU A 127 -8.80 -20.02 -4.97
CA GLU A 127 -9.84 -19.51 -5.86
C GLU A 127 -11.16 -19.38 -5.11
N VAL A 128 -11.76 -18.19 -5.13
CA VAL A 128 -13.03 -17.88 -4.44
C VAL A 128 -14.20 -17.98 -5.39
N GLU A 129 -14.14 -17.26 -6.52
CA GLU A 129 -15.27 -17.17 -7.44
C GLU A 129 -14.80 -16.84 -8.85
N ARG A 130 -15.56 -17.33 -9.86
CA ARG A 130 -15.38 -17.00 -11.28
C ARG A 130 -16.54 -16.19 -11.80
N PHE A 131 -16.22 -15.24 -12.66
CA PHE A 131 -17.17 -14.33 -13.28
C PHE A 131 -17.01 -14.36 -14.80
N GLY A 132 -18.00 -14.88 -15.49
CA GLY A 132 -18.00 -15.10 -16.94
C GLY A 132 -17.28 -16.39 -17.37
N GLU A 133 -17.71 -16.91 -18.51
CA GLU A 133 -17.16 -18.15 -19.05
C GLU A 133 -15.85 -17.89 -19.81
N PRO A 134 -14.76 -18.59 -19.49
CA PRO A 134 -13.54 -18.52 -20.25
C PRO A 134 -13.72 -19.14 -21.65
N VAL A 135 -13.39 -18.36 -22.68
CA VAL A 135 -13.50 -18.81 -24.07
C VAL A 135 -12.11 -18.99 -24.66
N VAL A 136 -11.89 -20.08 -25.36
CA VAL A 136 -10.73 -20.30 -26.23
C VAL A 136 -11.22 -20.28 -27.67
N PRO A 137 -10.77 -19.31 -28.49
CA PRO A 137 -11.18 -19.24 -29.88
C PRO A 137 -10.65 -20.45 -30.68
N ASP A 138 -11.23 -20.70 -31.84
CA ASP A 138 -10.84 -21.77 -32.76
C ASP A 138 -9.64 -21.42 -33.66
N PHE A 139 -9.05 -20.23 -33.44
CA PHE A 139 -7.85 -19.75 -34.10
C PHE A 139 -6.72 -19.51 -33.08
N GLU A 140 -5.48 -19.48 -33.57
CA GLU A 140 -4.32 -19.19 -32.74
C GLU A 140 -4.34 -17.72 -32.29
N VAL A 141 -4.23 -17.48 -30.97
CA VAL A 141 -4.10 -16.14 -30.41
C VAL A 141 -2.62 -15.80 -30.32
N PRO A 142 -2.12 -14.81 -31.08
CA PRO A 142 -0.72 -14.40 -31.05
C PRO A 142 -0.33 -13.80 -29.70
N TYR A 143 0.96 -13.64 -29.47
CA TYR A 143 1.46 -12.92 -28.31
C TYR A 143 1.00 -11.46 -28.34
N HIS A 144 0.73 -10.85 -27.21
CA HIS A 144 0.13 -9.52 -27.15
C HIS A 144 0.96 -8.44 -27.87
N THR A 145 2.30 -8.55 -27.89
CA THR A 145 3.12 -7.62 -28.66
C THR A 145 2.93 -7.81 -30.17
N ASP A 146 2.78 -9.03 -30.64
CA ASP A 146 2.58 -9.31 -32.05
C ASP A 146 1.22 -8.75 -32.52
N ILE A 147 0.19 -8.88 -31.65
CA ILE A 147 -1.10 -8.20 -31.88
C ILE A 147 -0.91 -6.69 -31.96
N MET A 148 -0.22 -6.06 -30.98
CA MET A 148 0.01 -4.62 -30.98
C MET A 148 0.84 -4.15 -32.17
N GLU A 149 1.84 -4.93 -32.61
CA GLU A 149 2.68 -4.65 -33.78
C GLU A 149 1.86 -4.66 -35.07
N SER A 150 0.86 -5.54 -35.22
CA SER A 150 -0.03 -5.57 -36.39
C SER A 150 -0.82 -4.26 -36.58
N PHE A 151 -1.03 -3.50 -35.48
CA PHE A 151 -1.64 -2.17 -35.49
C PHE A 151 -0.61 -1.03 -35.64
N ASN A 152 0.70 -1.30 -35.78
CA ASN A 152 1.79 -0.35 -35.58
C ASN A 152 1.68 0.37 -34.22
N GLY A 153 1.21 -0.35 -33.18
CA GLY A 153 0.75 0.19 -31.91
C GLY A 153 1.77 0.13 -30.76
N ILE A 154 2.92 -0.50 -30.98
CA ILE A 154 3.98 -0.61 -29.94
C ILE A 154 5.36 -0.48 -30.57
N ASP A 155 6.32 0.17 -29.88
CA ASP A 155 7.73 0.24 -30.25
C ASP A 155 8.61 0.03 -29.01
N LEU A 156 9.07 -1.19 -28.83
CA LEU A 156 9.95 -1.58 -27.73
C LEU A 156 11.42 -1.26 -28.03
N ASP A 157 11.83 -1.25 -29.30
CA ASP A 157 13.21 -1.00 -29.68
C ASP A 157 13.62 0.46 -29.47
N SER A 158 12.74 1.40 -29.82
CA SER A 158 12.97 2.81 -29.54
C SER A 158 12.91 3.08 -28.04
N ALA A 159 12.00 2.44 -27.30
CA ALA A 159 11.93 2.57 -25.84
C ALA A 159 13.23 2.10 -25.17
N ARG A 160 13.80 0.97 -25.64
CA ARG A 160 15.08 0.46 -25.15
C ARG A 160 16.23 1.44 -25.37
N LYS A 161 16.28 2.14 -26.50
CA LYS A 161 17.30 3.16 -26.80
C LYS A 161 17.18 4.38 -25.89
N VAL A 162 15.95 4.76 -25.52
CA VAL A 162 15.68 5.96 -24.72
C VAL A 162 15.79 5.73 -23.22
N ALA A 163 15.24 4.62 -22.73
CA ALA A 163 15.05 4.38 -21.30
C ALA A 163 15.56 3.03 -20.79
N GLY A 164 15.97 2.14 -21.68
CA GLY A 164 16.36 0.77 -21.33
C GLY A 164 15.21 -0.23 -21.48
N ASN A 165 15.44 -1.46 -20.98
CA ASN A 165 14.41 -2.50 -20.97
C ASN A 165 13.31 -2.16 -19.96
N GLY A 166 12.11 -2.72 -20.14
CA GLY A 166 10.98 -2.50 -19.24
C GLY A 166 10.25 -1.18 -19.45
N PHE A 167 10.43 -0.56 -20.60
CA PHE A 167 9.70 0.63 -21.08
C PHE A 167 9.09 0.36 -22.46
N TYR A 168 8.13 1.18 -22.85
CA TYR A 168 7.42 1.04 -24.13
C TYR A 168 7.03 2.39 -24.72
N TYR A 169 6.84 2.44 -26.04
CA TYR A 169 5.99 3.43 -26.67
C TYR A 169 4.71 2.74 -27.12
N LEU A 170 3.55 3.29 -26.78
CA LEU A 170 2.27 2.93 -27.39
C LEU A 170 1.92 3.98 -28.44
N MET A 171 1.34 3.55 -29.56
CA MET A 171 1.03 4.43 -30.68
C MET A 171 -0.34 4.11 -31.28
N GLY A 172 -0.88 5.05 -32.04
CA GLY A 172 -2.08 4.88 -32.85
C GLY A 172 -3.29 4.40 -32.04
N ASP A 173 -3.97 3.38 -32.56
CA ASP A 173 -5.20 2.86 -31.95
C ASP A 173 -4.95 2.15 -30.61
N ILE A 174 -3.77 1.54 -30.43
CA ILE A 174 -3.37 0.92 -29.14
C ILE A 174 -3.20 2.00 -28.06
N ALA A 175 -2.52 3.11 -28.35
CA ALA A 175 -2.38 4.23 -27.41
C ALA A 175 -3.75 4.86 -27.08
N ARG A 176 -4.64 4.94 -28.09
CA ARG A 176 -6.00 5.42 -27.91
C ARG A 176 -6.80 4.47 -27.01
N LEU A 177 -6.71 3.15 -27.22
CA LEU A 177 -7.35 2.15 -26.38
C LEU A 177 -6.87 2.24 -24.92
N HIS A 178 -5.55 2.38 -24.71
CA HIS A 178 -4.96 2.59 -23.39
C HIS A 178 -5.60 3.79 -22.66
N SER A 179 -5.70 4.94 -23.33
CA SER A 179 -6.32 6.14 -22.76
C SER A 179 -7.83 5.98 -22.57
N ALA A 180 -8.50 5.25 -23.47
CA ALA A 180 -9.93 4.97 -23.37
C ALA A 180 -10.27 4.13 -22.13
N VAL A 181 -9.48 3.09 -21.86
CA VAL A 181 -9.65 2.23 -20.67
C VAL A 181 -9.49 3.02 -19.39
N ILE A 182 -8.49 3.89 -19.30
CA ILE A 182 -8.30 4.77 -18.11
C ILE A 182 -9.46 5.75 -17.95
N SER A 183 -9.89 6.39 -19.03
CA SER A 183 -10.98 7.36 -18.99
C SER A 183 -12.30 6.70 -18.59
N TYR A 184 -12.57 5.52 -19.11
CA TYR A 184 -13.73 4.73 -18.73
C TYR A 184 -13.66 4.32 -17.25
N ALA A 185 -12.53 3.80 -16.79
CA ALA A 185 -12.34 3.38 -15.40
C ALA A 185 -12.52 4.54 -14.41
N ARG A 186 -12.02 5.73 -14.77
CA ARG A 186 -12.24 6.95 -13.97
C ARG A 186 -13.72 7.26 -13.84
N ASP A 187 -14.44 7.34 -14.95
CA ASP A 187 -15.87 7.70 -14.97
C ASP A 187 -16.72 6.61 -14.29
N PHE A 188 -16.33 5.35 -14.46
CA PHE A 188 -16.94 4.21 -13.77
C PHE A 188 -16.88 4.35 -12.24
N MET A 189 -15.72 4.77 -11.70
CA MET A 189 -15.56 4.98 -10.26
C MET A 189 -16.27 6.23 -9.75
N ILE A 190 -16.26 7.33 -10.52
CA ILE A 190 -17.02 8.54 -10.19
C ILE A 190 -18.53 8.21 -10.10
N ASN A 191 -19.05 7.45 -11.05
CA ASN A 191 -20.46 7.03 -11.07
C ASN A 191 -20.82 6.10 -9.90
N ARG A 192 -19.83 5.48 -9.24
CA ARG A 192 -19.97 4.67 -8.02
C ARG A 192 -19.76 5.47 -6.73
N GLY A 193 -19.68 6.79 -6.82
CA GLY A 193 -19.59 7.69 -5.67
C GLY A 193 -18.19 7.92 -5.13
N PHE A 194 -17.14 7.52 -5.87
CA PHE A 194 -15.77 7.84 -5.49
C PHE A 194 -15.39 9.25 -5.94
N THR A 195 -14.76 10.00 -5.05
CA THR A 195 -14.20 11.31 -5.38
C THR A 195 -12.94 11.16 -6.18
N TYR A 196 -12.92 11.66 -7.41
CA TYR A 196 -11.72 11.68 -8.24
C TYR A 196 -10.74 12.74 -7.75
N CYS A 197 -9.47 12.38 -7.60
CA CYS A 197 -8.40 13.30 -7.25
C CYS A 197 -7.15 13.08 -8.11
N VAL A 198 -6.37 14.14 -8.30
CA VAL A 198 -5.03 14.09 -8.91
C VAL A 198 -4.02 14.36 -7.81
N PRO A 199 -3.30 13.34 -7.32
CA PRO A 199 -2.36 13.47 -6.22
C PRO A 199 -0.95 13.86 -6.71
N PRO A 200 -0.04 14.24 -5.81
CA PRO A 200 1.38 14.31 -6.12
C PRO A 200 1.93 12.94 -6.57
N PHE A 201 2.80 12.94 -7.58
CA PHE A 201 3.46 11.71 -8.07
C PHE A 201 4.83 11.46 -7.45
N MET A 202 5.25 12.35 -6.55
CA MET A 202 6.43 12.22 -5.70
C MET A 202 6.01 12.43 -4.25
N ILE A 203 6.56 11.60 -3.36
CA ILE A 203 6.23 11.61 -1.93
C ILE A 203 7.48 11.57 -1.07
N ARG A 204 7.39 12.07 0.16
CA ARG A 204 8.49 12.08 1.12
C ARG A 204 8.69 10.72 1.78
N SER A 205 9.86 10.52 2.37
CA SER A 205 10.23 9.28 3.06
C SER A 205 9.30 8.88 4.21
N ASP A 206 8.73 9.85 4.93
CA ASP A 206 7.78 9.61 6.01
C ASP A 206 6.45 9.03 5.50
N VAL A 207 5.98 9.48 4.33
CA VAL A 207 4.82 8.89 3.66
C VAL A 207 5.16 7.48 3.15
N VAL A 208 6.32 7.30 2.48
CA VAL A 208 6.74 5.98 1.97
C VAL A 208 6.77 4.95 3.09
N THR A 209 7.45 5.25 4.19
CA THR A 209 7.55 4.33 5.34
C THR A 209 6.22 4.15 6.08
N GLY A 210 5.29 5.06 5.89
CA GLY A 210 3.92 4.96 6.41
C GLY A 210 3.05 3.96 5.65
N VAL A 211 3.22 3.87 4.32
CA VAL A 211 2.31 3.11 3.44
C VAL A 211 2.83 1.73 3.06
N MET A 212 4.12 1.44 3.19
CA MET A 212 4.72 0.15 2.83
C MET A 212 5.77 -0.32 3.83
N SER A 213 6.23 -1.57 3.69
CA SER A 213 7.35 -2.12 4.44
C SER A 213 8.70 -1.62 3.88
N PHE A 214 9.76 -1.73 4.67
CA PHE A 214 11.12 -1.39 4.21
C PHE A 214 11.60 -2.27 3.05
N ALA A 215 11.22 -3.55 3.05
CA ALA A 215 11.56 -4.49 1.98
C ALA A 215 10.90 -4.09 0.67
N GLU A 216 9.58 -3.76 0.70
CA GLU A 216 8.87 -3.26 -0.47
C GLU A 216 9.45 -1.93 -0.98
N MET A 217 9.81 -1.02 -0.06
CA MET A 217 10.44 0.26 -0.42
C MET A 217 11.73 0.05 -1.21
N ASP A 218 12.64 -0.83 -0.76
CA ASP A 218 13.90 -1.10 -1.45
C ASP A 218 13.69 -1.78 -2.82
N ALA A 219 12.75 -2.73 -2.88
CA ALA A 219 12.47 -3.47 -4.09
C ALA A 219 11.75 -2.62 -5.17
N MET A 220 10.92 -1.67 -4.74
CA MET A 220 9.99 -0.96 -5.63
C MET A 220 10.37 0.49 -5.94
N MET A 221 10.79 1.29 -4.93
CA MET A 221 10.76 2.75 -5.03
C MET A 221 12.00 3.35 -5.71
N TYR A 222 11.79 4.24 -6.68
CA TYR A 222 12.83 5.14 -7.18
C TYR A 222 12.95 6.35 -6.27
N LYS A 223 14.17 6.65 -5.81
CA LYS A 223 14.49 7.85 -5.04
C LYS A 223 15.09 8.91 -5.94
N ILE A 224 14.72 10.18 -5.73
CA ILE A 224 15.35 11.32 -6.39
C ILE A 224 16.66 11.62 -5.66
N GLU A 225 17.75 11.69 -6.40
CA GLU A 225 19.08 12.01 -5.83
C GLU A 225 19.13 13.44 -5.31
N GLY A 226 19.65 13.61 -4.10
CA GLY A 226 19.77 14.93 -3.44
C GLY A 226 18.48 15.44 -2.79
N GLU A 227 17.34 14.73 -2.95
CA GLU A 227 16.04 15.15 -2.44
C GLU A 227 15.44 14.10 -1.48
N ASP A 228 14.60 14.53 -0.54
CA ASP A 228 13.74 13.61 0.21
C ASP A 228 12.43 13.36 -0.56
N LEU A 229 12.57 12.87 -1.78
CA LEU A 229 11.45 12.54 -2.66
C LEU A 229 11.63 11.17 -3.32
N TYR A 230 10.52 10.49 -3.49
CA TYR A 230 10.40 9.18 -4.13
C TYR A 230 9.28 9.21 -5.16
N LEU A 231 9.52 8.64 -6.34
CA LEU A 231 8.45 8.41 -7.33
C LEU A 231 7.48 7.37 -6.80
N ILE A 232 6.18 7.61 -6.95
CA ILE A 232 5.15 6.68 -6.47
C ILE A 232 5.11 5.39 -7.30
N GLY A 233 4.93 4.25 -6.63
CA GLY A 233 4.63 2.97 -7.28
C GLY A 233 3.14 2.74 -7.52
N THR A 234 2.28 3.59 -6.93
CA THR A 234 0.82 3.62 -7.03
C THR A 234 0.29 4.92 -6.43
N SER A 235 -0.83 5.44 -6.93
CA SER A 235 -1.47 6.62 -6.33
C SER A 235 -2.04 6.38 -4.93
N GLU A 236 -2.23 5.13 -4.51
CA GLU A 236 -2.54 4.78 -3.11
C GLU A 236 -1.60 5.51 -2.14
N HIS A 237 -0.29 5.48 -2.41
CA HIS A 237 0.72 6.07 -1.54
C HIS A 237 0.43 7.55 -1.25
N SER A 238 0.16 8.33 -2.29
CA SER A 238 -0.15 9.75 -2.15
C SER A 238 -1.54 9.99 -1.59
N MET A 239 -2.54 9.19 -1.98
CA MET A 239 -3.90 9.35 -1.50
C MET A 239 -4.03 9.06 0.00
N ILE A 240 -3.37 8.02 0.49
CA ILE A 240 -3.30 7.72 1.94
C ILE A 240 -2.43 8.77 2.64
N GLY A 241 -1.28 9.14 2.04
CA GLY A 241 -0.39 10.19 2.55
C GLY A 241 -1.06 11.55 2.73
N LYS A 242 -2.12 11.87 1.97
CA LYS A 242 -2.94 13.07 2.14
C LYS A 242 -3.45 13.24 3.58
N PHE A 243 -3.61 12.15 4.30
CA PHE A 243 -4.19 12.13 5.65
C PHE A 243 -3.15 12.04 6.77
N ILE A 244 -1.84 12.18 6.44
CA ILE A 244 -0.77 12.15 7.46
C ILE A 244 -1.04 13.18 8.58
N ASP A 245 -0.89 12.74 9.84
CA ASP A 245 -1.08 13.53 11.06
C ASP A 245 -2.45 14.23 11.18
N THR A 246 -3.49 13.67 10.55
CA THR A 246 -4.84 14.24 10.62
C THR A 246 -5.68 13.66 11.76
N VAL A 247 -6.60 14.50 12.24
CA VAL A 247 -7.68 14.10 13.13
C VAL A 247 -9.00 14.32 12.40
N ASN A 248 -9.64 13.24 11.99
CA ASN A 248 -10.86 13.24 11.21
C ASN A 248 -12.08 13.08 12.10
N LYS A 249 -13.18 13.71 11.77
CA LYS A 249 -14.45 13.45 12.44
C LYS A 249 -15.07 12.18 11.88
N GLU A 250 -15.63 11.35 12.74
CA GLU A 250 -16.29 10.10 12.34
C GLU A 250 -17.44 10.30 11.36
N GLU A 251 -18.18 11.42 11.49
CA GLU A 251 -19.28 11.76 10.58
C GLU A 251 -18.86 11.96 9.12
N ASN A 252 -17.55 12.20 8.86
CA ASN A 252 -17.00 12.37 7.51
C ASN A 252 -16.57 11.05 6.87
N LEU A 253 -16.59 9.95 7.61
CA LEU A 253 -16.22 8.64 7.07
C LEU A 253 -17.43 7.95 6.40
N PRO A 254 -17.20 7.17 5.36
CA PRO A 254 -15.90 6.85 4.77
C PRO A 254 -15.39 7.91 3.78
N TYR A 255 -14.07 8.08 3.67
CA TYR A 255 -13.48 8.74 2.50
C TYR A 255 -13.29 7.70 1.40
N THR A 256 -13.88 7.93 0.25
CA THR A 256 -13.76 7.08 -0.94
C THR A 256 -13.12 7.90 -2.05
N LEU A 257 -11.85 7.60 -2.36
CA LEU A 257 -11.08 8.33 -3.36
C LEU A 257 -10.67 7.41 -4.50
N THR A 258 -10.66 7.95 -5.71
CA THR A 258 -10.10 7.28 -6.89
C THR A 258 -9.15 8.22 -7.62
N SER A 259 -8.09 7.68 -8.22
CA SER A 259 -7.06 8.48 -8.84
C SER A 259 -6.40 7.75 -10.00
N TYR A 260 -6.15 8.48 -11.07
CA TYR A 260 -5.18 8.11 -12.09
C TYR A 260 -3.78 8.59 -11.70
N SER A 261 -2.79 7.76 -11.94
CA SER A 261 -1.39 8.18 -11.86
C SER A 261 -0.46 7.36 -12.76
N PRO A 262 0.67 7.93 -13.20
CA PRO A 262 1.82 7.13 -13.56
C PRO A 262 2.31 6.38 -12.30
N CYS A 263 2.89 5.22 -12.52
CA CYS A 263 3.47 4.36 -11.49
C CYS A 263 4.88 3.98 -11.90
N PHE A 264 5.82 4.04 -10.96
CA PHE A 264 7.23 3.77 -11.21
C PHE A 264 7.71 2.66 -10.27
N ARG A 265 8.22 1.55 -10.83
CA ARG A 265 8.68 0.42 -10.03
C ARG A 265 10.02 -0.10 -10.52
N LYS A 266 10.96 -0.31 -9.59
CA LYS A 266 12.26 -0.92 -9.90
C LYS A 266 12.17 -2.38 -10.33
N GLU A 267 11.12 -3.10 -9.92
CA GLU A 267 10.90 -4.52 -10.19
C GLU A 267 12.12 -5.40 -9.84
N LYS A 268 12.83 -5.06 -8.74
CA LYS A 268 13.99 -5.83 -8.28
C LYS A 268 13.59 -7.25 -7.90
N GLY A 269 14.35 -8.24 -8.42
CA GLY A 269 14.14 -9.65 -8.08
C GLY A 269 12.99 -10.33 -8.83
N ALA A 270 12.33 -9.61 -9.71
CA ALA A 270 11.30 -10.19 -10.56
C ALA A 270 11.96 -10.87 -11.77
N HIS A 271 11.98 -12.20 -11.76
CA HIS A 271 12.45 -13.03 -12.87
C HIS A 271 11.32 -13.96 -13.29
N GLY A 272 10.99 -14.01 -14.58
CA GLY A 272 9.95 -14.91 -15.10
C GLY A 272 9.84 -14.90 -16.62
N LEU A 273 9.15 -15.91 -17.15
CA LEU A 273 9.01 -16.22 -18.57
C LEU A 273 8.31 -15.14 -19.42
N GLU A 274 7.69 -14.13 -18.81
CA GLU A 274 6.93 -13.08 -19.51
C GLU A 274 7.59 -11.69 -19.45
N GLU A 275 8.92 -11.63 -19.47
CA GLU A 275 9.67 -10.36 -19.46
C GLU A 275 9.53 -9.55 -20.77
N ARG A 276 9.13 -10.21 -21.86
CA ARG A 276 8.88 -9.53 -23.14
C ARG A 276 7.51 -8.84 -23.14
N GLY A 277 7.47 -7.61 -23.61
CA GLY A 277 6.22 -6.88 -23.79
C GLY A 277 5.88 -5.94 -22.63
N VAL A 278 4.60 -5.90 -22.25
CA VAL A 278 4.08 -4.91 -21.27
C VAL A 278 3.61 -5.52 -19.95
N TYR A 279 3.87 -6.81 -19.72
CA TYR A 279 3.39 -7.50 -18.52
C TYR A 279 4.10 -7.01 -17.24
N ARG A 280 5.43 -6.82 -17.31
CA ARG A 280 6.26 -6.34 -16.19
C ARG A 280 7.19 -5.24 -16.67
N ILE A 281 6.95 -4.04 -16.19
CA ILE A 281 7.55 -2.80 -16.70
C ILE A 281 7.86 -1.82 -15.58
N HIS A 282 8.83 -0.95 -15.79
CA HIS A 282 9.29 0.04 -14.80
C HIS A 282 8.39 1.26 -14.70
N GLN A 283 7.68 1.60 -15.78
CA GLN A 283 6.74 2.72 -15.84
C GLN A 283 5.43 2.25 -16.47
N PHE A 284 4.33 2.47 -15.77
CA PHE A 284 2.98 2.21 -16.26
C PHE A 284 1.99 3.20 -15.67
N GLU A 285 0.76 3.10 -16.06
CA GLU A 285 -0.33 3.95 -15.55
C GLU A 285 -1.36 3.08 -14.85
N LYS A 286 -2.04 3.68 -13.88
CA LYS A 286 -3.03 2.96 -13.09
C LYS A 286 -4.15 3.89 -12.63
N GLN A 287 -5.39 3.43 -12.73
CA GLN A 287 -6.51 3.96 -11.97
C GLN A 287 -6.63 3.14 -10.68
N GLU A 288 -6.58 3.82 -9.55
CA GLU A 288 -6.60 3.24 -8.21
C GLU A 288 -7.83 3.71 -7.44
N MET A 289 -8.25 2.95 -6.44
CA MET A 289 -9.26 3.34 -5.46
C MET A 289 -8.76 3.06 -4.04
N ILE A 290 -9.07 3.98 -3.12
CA ILE A 290 -8.82 3.81 -1.70
C ILE A 290 -10.08 4.09 -0.89
N VAL A 291 -10.14 3.48 0.29
CA VAL A 291 -11.14 3.78 1.31
C VAL A 291 -10.45 3.99 2.65
N ILE A 292 -10.86 5.05 3.35
CA ILE A 292 -10.55 5.28 4.75
C ILE A 292 -11.86 5.21 5.50
N CYS A 293 -12.01 4.24 6.41
CA CYS A 293 -13.29 3.95 7.07
C CYS A 293 -13.12 3.62 8.56
N LYS A 294 -14.25 3.38 9.20
CA LYS A 294 -14.28 2.81 10.55
C LYS A 294 -13.81 1.36 10.54
N PRO A 295 -13.22 0.87 11.64
CA PRO A 295 -12.80 -0.53 11.75
C PRO A 295 -13.91 -1.54 11.44
N GLU A 296 -15.13 -1.32 11.94
CA GLU A 296 -16.29 -2.19 11.75
C GLU A 296 -16.77 -2.27 10.31
N ASP A 297 -16.51 -1.24 9.50
CA ASP A 297 -16.95 -1.16 8.10
C ASP A 297 -15.91 -1.76 7.13
N SER A 298 -14.71 -2.11 7.61
CA SER A 298 -13.58 -2.38 6.71
C SER A 298 -13.77 -3.63 5.86
N MET A 299 -14.39 -4.70 6.38
CA MET A 299 -14.66 -5.90 5.60
C MET A 299 -15.74 -5.68 4.54
N MET A 300 -16.78 -4.90 4.85
CA MET A 300 -17.81 -4.52 3.88
C MET A 300 -17.20 -3.70 2.73
N TRP A 301 -16.27 -2.79 3.04
CA TRP A 301 -15.56 -2.03 2.01
C TRP A 301 -14.58 -2.89 1.21
N TYR A 302 -13.91 -3.84 1.84
CA TYR A 302 -13.06 -4.81 1.16
C TYR A 302 -13.83 -5.55 0.05
N ASP A 303 -15.03 -6.06 0.38
CA ASP A 303 -15.89 -6.73 -0.58
C ASP A 303 -16.36 -5.83 -1.71
N LYS A 304 -16.70 -4.57 -1.42
CA LYS A 304 -17.09 -3.61 -2.44
C LYS A 304 -15.95 -3.25 -3.38
N LEU A 305 -14.72 -3.16 -2.86
CA LEU A 305 -13.56 -2.74 -3.65
C LEU A 305 -13.20 -3.77 -4.71
N TRP A 306 -13.04 -5.05 -4.36
CA TRP A 306 -12.70 -6.05 -5.36
C TRP A 306 -13.82 -6.28 -6.38
N LYS A 307 -15.09 -6.16 -5.97
CA LYS A 307 -16.24 -6.22 -6.88
C LYS A 307 -16.22 -5.12 -7.93
N ASN A 308 -15.74 -3.93 -7.59
CA ASN A 308 -15.60 -2.85 -8.57
C ASN A 308 -14.66 -3.23 -9.72
N THR A 309 -13.56 -3.90 -9.43
CA THR A 309 -12.63 -4.38 -10.47
C THR A 309 -13.26 -5.49 -11.30
N VAL A 310 -13.90 -6.47 -10.65
CA VAL A 310 -14.63 -7.52 -11.35
C VAL A 310 -15.67 -6.93 -12.30
N ASP A 311 -16.49 -6.02 -11.81
CA ASP A 311 -17.56 -5.40 -12.62
C ASP A 311 -16.99 -4.60 -13.79
N LEU A 312 -15.86 -3.89 -13.60
CA LEU A 312 -15.19 -3.15 -14.68
C LEU A 312 -14.75 -4.11 -15.80
N PHE A 313 -14.06 -5.19 -15.45
CA PHE A 313 -13.59 -6.17 -16.43
C PHE A 313 -14.75 -6.88 -17.12
N ARG A 314 -15.78 -7.25 -16.35
CA ARG A 314 -16.99 -7.89 -16.90
C ARG A 314 -17.77 -6.98 -17.84
N SER A 315 -17.78 -5.65 -17.59
CA SER A 315 -18.41 -4.70 -18.50
C SER A 315 -17.71 -4.61 -19.87
N MET A 316 -16.46 -5.07 -19.95
CA MET A 316 -15.68 -5.19 -21.18
C MET A 316 -15.65 -6.62 -21.75
N ASP A 317 -16.53 -7.49 -21.26
CA ASP A 317 -16.68 -8.90 -21.67
C ASP A 317 -15.45 -9.78 -21.35
N ILE A 318 -14.61 -9.37 -20.42
CA ILE A 318 -13.40 -10.13 -20.02
C ILE A 318 -13.75 -11.04 -18.84
N PRO A 319 -13.61 -12.38 -18.97
CA PRO A 319 -13.78 -13.29 -17.84
C PRO A 319 -12.70 -13.09 -16.79
N VAL A 320 -13.10 -13.07 -15.52
CA VAL A 320 -12.19 -12.94 -14.39
C VAL A 320 -12.49 -13.95 -13.29
N ARG A 321 -11.52 -14.18 -12.42
CA ARG A 321 -11.71 -14.87 -11.14
C ARG A 321 -11.12 -14.08 -10.01
N THR A 322 -11.52 -14.41 -8.79
CA THR A 322 -10.92 -13.88 -7.56
C THR A 322 -10.13 -14.97 -6.85
N LEU A 323 -8.96 -14.59 -6.34
CA LEU A 323 -8.01 -15.49 -5.70
C LEU A 323 -7.64 -14.92 -4.33
N GLU A 324 -8.10 -15.54 -3.25
CA GLU A 324 -7.73 -15.15 -1.88
C GLU A 324 -6.26 -15.45 -1.64
N CYS A 325 -5.47 -14.42 -1.31
CA CYS A 325 -4.06 -14.57 -1.04
C CYS A 325 -3.82 -15.32 0.26
N CYS A 326 -2.92 -16.30 0.23
CA CYS A 326 -2.50 -17.03 1.42
C CYS A 326 -1.55 -16.21 2.30
N SER A 327 -1.29 -16.69 3.49
CA SER A 327 -0.56 -15.96 4.54
C SER A 327 0.87 -15.53 4.15
N CYS A 328 1.59 -16.33 3.36
CA CYS A 328 2.94 -15.99 2.92
C CYS A 328 2.95 -14.94 1.80
N ASP A 329 1.92 -14.93 0.96
CA ASP A 329 1.79 -13.99 -0.16
C ASP A 329 1.32 -12.59 0.29
N LEU A 330 0.80 -12.47 1.51
CA LEU A 330 0.42 -11.18 2.07
C LEU A 330 1.64 -10.34 2.44
N ALA A 331 1.75 -9.13 1.89
CA ALA A 331 2.71 -8.14 2.37
C ALA A 331 2.52 -7.83 3.87
N ASP A 332 3.57 -7.34 4.53
CA ASP A 332 3.62 -7.20 5.99
C ASP A 332 2.53 -6.30 6.60
N LEU A 333 2.03 -5.32 5.85
CA LEU A 333 0.99 -4.41 6.35
C LEU A 333 -0.43 -4.95 6.13
N LYS A 334 -0.62 -5.93 5.26
CA LYS A 334 -1.95 -6.43 4.89
C LYS A 334 -2.53 -7.34 5.96
N VAL A 335 -3.82 -7.14 6.24
CA VAL A 335 -4.65 -8.01 7.08
C VAL A 335 -5.26 -9.11 6.21
N LYS A 336 -5.69 -8.75 5.00
CA LYS A 336 -6.33 -9.63 4.03
C LYS A 336 -6.13 -9.07 2.63
N SER A 337 -6.00 -9.94 1.63
CA SER A 337 -5.90 -9.54 0.22
C SER A 337 -6.58 -10.54 -0.68
N VAL A 338 -7.18 -10.04 -1.77
CA VAL A 338 -7.72 -10.85 -2.86
C VAL A 338 -7.23 -10.28 -4.17
N ASP A 339 -6.71 -11.14 -5.02
CA ASP A 339 -6.33 -10.78 -6.37
C ASP A 339 -7.50 -11.01 -7.33
N VAL A 340 -7.62 -10.10 -8.29
CA VAL A 340 -8.50 -10.28 -9.44
C VAL A 340 -7.63 -10.68 -10.62
N GLU A 341 -7.94 -11.82 -11.20
CA GLU A 341 -7.22 -12.36 -12.34
C GLU A 341 -8.11 -12.40 -13.59
N ALA A 342 -7.57 -12.01 -14.73
CA ALA A 342 -8.26 -12.05 -16.03
C ALA A 342 -7.86 -13.30 -16.82
N TRP A 343 -8.81 -13.82 -17.60
CA TRP A 343 -8.57 -14.95 -18.49
C TRP A 343 -7.67 -14.58 -19.68
N SER A 344 -6.68 -15.42 -19.94
CA SER A 344 -5.85 -15.38 -21.14
C SER A 344 -6.23 -16.54 -22.07
N PRO A 345 -6.94 -16.31 -23.16
CA PRO A 345 -7.22 -17.34 -24.16
C PRO A 345 -5.96 -17.98 -24.75
N ARG A 346 -4.89 -17.21 -24.93
CA ARG A 346 -3.59 -17.67 -25.44
C ARG A 346 -2.94 -18.67 -24.49
N GLN A 347 -2.87 -18.32 -23.20
CA GLN A 347 -2.20 -19.14 -22.18
C GLN A 347 -3.13 -20.23 -21.62
N LYS A 348 -4.44 -20.12 -21.85
CA LYS A 348 -5.48 -20.96 -21.25
C LYS A 348 -5.41 -20.99 -19.72
N LYS A 349 -5.08 -19.83 -19.15
CA LYS A 349 -5.00 -19.62 -17.70
C LYS A 349 -5.41 -18.19 -17.33
N TYR A 350 -5.65 -17.98 -16.05
CA TYR A 350 -5.84 -16.64 -15.50
C TYR A 350 -4.50 -16.02 -15.09
N PHE A 351 -4.44 -14.70 -15.07
CA PHE A 351 -3.29 -13.93 -14.58
C PHE A 351 -3.76 -12.67 -13.87
N GLU A 352 -3.00 -12.22 -12.88
CA GLU A 352 -3.32 -11.07 -12.03
C GLU A 352 -3.42 -9.77 -12.82
N VAL A 353 -4.53 -9.06 -12.62
CA VAL A 353 -4.80 -7.73 -13.19
C VAL A 353 -5.10 -6.66 -12.14
N GLY A 354 -5.29 -7.07 -10.91
CA GLY A 354 -5.49 -6.17 -9.78
C GLY A 354 -5.43 -6.91 -8.44
N SER A 355 -5.10 -6.19 -7.38
CA SER A 355 -5.02 -6.72 -6.02
C SER A 355 -5.72 -5.78 -5.06
N CYS A 356 -6.72 -6.29 -4.35
CA CYS A 356 -7.46 -5.59 -3.31
C CYS A 356 -6.87 -5.91 -1.94
N SER A 357 -6.64 -4.91 -1.13
CA SER A 357 -6.00 -5.08 0.19
C SER A 357 -6.77 -4.35 1.29
N ASN A 358 -6.97 -5.06 2.41
CA ASN A 358 -7.33 -4.47 3.68
C ASN A 358 -6.07 -4.42 4.56
N LEU A 359 -5.68 -3.23 5.00
CA LEU A 359 -4.49 -3.00 5.82
C LEU A 359 -4.83 -2.77 7.30
N GLY A 360 -6.12 -2.81 7.64
CA GLY A 360 -6.56 -2.48 8.98
C GLY A 360 -6.06 -1.09 9.40
N ASP A 361 -5.55 -0.96 10.61
CA ASP A 361 -5.00 0.29 11.14
C ASP A 361 -3.50 0.49 10.87
N ALA A 362 -2.84 -0.41 10.13
CA ALA A 362 -1.39 -0.41 10.00
C ALA A 362 -0.82 0.89 9.41
N GLN A 363 -1.39 1.38 8.32
CA GLN A 363 -0.98 2.65 7.71
C GLN A 363 -1.42 3.84 8.56
N ALA A 364 -2.64 3.81 9.09
CA ALA A 364 -3.16 4.87 9.94
C ALA A 364 -2.31 5.06 11.21
N ARG A 365 -1.81 3.98 11.81
CA ARG A 365 -0.91 4.03 12.96
C ARG A 365 0.45 4.61 12.62
N ARG A 366 1.00 4.30 11.46
CA ARG A 366 2.29 4.83 10.99
C ARG A 366 2.21 6.31 10.62
N LEU A 367 1.09 6.71 9.98
CA LEU A 367 0.87 8.06 9.46
C LEU A 367 0.10 8.97 10.41
N GLY A 368 -0.33 8.48 11.58
CA GLY A 368 -1.08 9.30 12.54
C GLY A 368 -2.50 9.66 12.09
N ILE A 369 -3.17 8.81 11.28
CA ILE A 369 -4.55 9.05 10.81
C ILE A 369 -5.53 8.66 11.91
N ARG A 370 -6.03 9.65 12.64
CA ARG A 370 -6.92 9.47 13.79
C ARG A 370 -8.34 9.87 13.46
N VAL A 371 -9.27 9.24 14.16
CA VAL A 371 -10.71 9.56 14.09
C VAL A 371 -11.21 9.93 15.48
N VAL A 372 -12.11 10.91 15.52
CA VAL A 372 -12.79 11.31 16.76
C VAL A 372 -14.28 11.03 16.57
N GLY A 373 -14.81 10.15 17.44
CA GLY A 373 -16.22 9.83 17.53
C GLY A 373 -17.07 10.93 18.16
N PRO A 374 -18.40 10.80 18.12
CA PRO A 374 -19.34 11.76 18.70
C PRO A 374 -19.16 11.92 20.22
N ASP A 375 -18.77 10.87 20.90
CA ASP A 375 -18.48 10.80 22.32
C ASP A 375 -17.06 11.25 22.71
N LYS A 376 -16.30 11.81 21.74
CA LYS A 376 -14.90 12.22 21.84
C LYS A 376 -13.90 11.06 22.03
N THR A 377 -14.32 9.82 21.88
CA THR A 377 -13.38 8.70 21.77
C THR A 377 -12.49 8.89 20.54
N LYS A 378 -11.22 8.45 20.68
CA LYS A 378 -10.24 8.53 19.59
C LYS A 378 -9.80 7.13 19.21
N TYR A 379 -9.79 6.86 17.92
CA TYR A 379 -9.32 5.60 17.38
C TYR A 379 -8.58 5.83 16.04
N LEU A 380 -7.95 4.78 15.53
CA LEU A 380 -7.29 4.81 14.21
C LEU A 380 -8.26 4.33 13.14
N ALA A 381 -8.26 5.01 11.99
CA ALA A 381 -9.01 4.56 10.84
C ALA A 381 -8.45 3.25 10.29
N HIS A 382 -9.28 2.49 9.56
CA HIS A 382 -8.81 1.43 8.68
C HIS A 382 -8.61 1.98 7.26
N THR A 383 -7.61 1.45 6.56
CA THR A 383 -7.31 1.83 5.18
C THR A 383 -7.39 0.61 4.27
N LEU A 384 -7.96 0.82 3.09
CA LEU A 384 -8.09 -0.20 2.06
C LEU A 384 -7.72 0.39 0.70
N ASN A 385 -7.23 -0.44 -0.19
CA ASN A 385 -6.97 -0.06 -1.56
C ASN A 385 -7.32 -1.18 -2.53
N ASN A 386 -7.53 -0.82 -3.78
CA ASN A 386 -7.62 -1.76 -4.87
C ASN A 386 -7.31 -1.09 -6.21
N THR A 387 -6.71 -1.83 -7.10
CA THR A 387 -6.54 -1.44 -8.49
C THR A 387 -7.88 -1.47 -9.21
N VAL A 388 -8.32 -0.35 -9.74
CA VAL A 388 -9.46 -0.31 -10.66
C VAL A 388 -9.05 -0.94 -11.98
N VAL A 389 -7.97 -0.43 -12.58
CA VAL A 389 -7.34 -0.97 -13.79
C VAL A 389 -5.89 -0.50 -13.89
N ALA A 390 -5.01 -1.40 -14.33
CA ALA A 390 -3.67 -1.10 -14.80
C ALA A 390 -3.59 -1.48 -16.29
N PRO A 391 -3.62 -0.49 -17.21
CA PRO A 391 -3.74 -0.74 -18.64
C PRO A 391 -2.77 -1.76 -19.22
N PRO A 392 -1.49 -1.85 -18.83
CA PRO A 392 -0.60 -2.82 -19.46
C PRO A 392 -1.09 -4.26 -19.38
N ARG A 393 -1.45 -4.73 -18.19
CA ARG A 393 -2.04 -6.07 -18.02
C ARG A 393 -3.46 -6.16 -18.56
N MET A 394 -4.23 -5.07 -18.39
CA MET A 394 -5.55 -4.95 -18.98
C MET A 394 -5.51 -5.06 -20.51
N LEU A 395 -4.56 -4.39 -21.17
CA LEU A 395 -4.42 -4.48 -22.63
C LEU A 395 -4.13 -5.90 -23.09
N ILE A 396 -3.33 -6.67 -22.35
CA ILE A 396 -3.10 -8.09 -22.67
C ILE A 396 -4.43 -8.84 -22.64
N ALA A 397 -5.15 -8.77 -21.52
CA ALA A 397 -6.45 -9.42 -21.38
C ALA A 397 -7.46 -8.95 -22.45
N PHE A 398 -7.50 -7.63 -22.67
CA PHE A 398 -8.42 -7.02 -23.64
C PHE A 398 -8.17 -7.50 -25.06
N LEU A 399 -6.92 -7.42 -25.53
CA LEU A 399 -6.55 -7.80 -26.88
C LEU A 399 -6.80 -9.28 -27.11
N GLU A 400 -6.40 -10.15 -26.19
CA GLU A 400 -6.58 -11.60 -26.34
C GLU A 400 -8.07 -12.02 -26.31
N ASN A 401 -8.92 -11.38 -25.47
CA ASN A 401 -10.34 -11.74 -25.39
C ASN A 401 -11.22 -11.10 -26.47
N ASN A 402 -10.78 -10.03 -27.12
CA ASN A 402 -11.54 -9.32 -28.14
C ASN A 402 -10.98 -9.50 -29.56
N LEU A 403 -9.89 -10.27 -29.73
CA LEU A 403 -9.31 -10.59 -31.05
C LEU A 403 -10.32 -11.40 -31.87
N GLN A 404 -10.40 -11.09 -33.17
CA GLN A 404 -11.24 -11.80 -34.13
C GLN A 404 -10.36 -12.57 -35.12
N ALA A 405 -10.93 -13.54 -35.80
CA ALA A 405 -10.22 -14.38 -36.76
C ALA A 405 -9.58 -13.58 -37.94
N ASP A 406 -10.14 -12.41 -38.27
CA ASP A 406 -9.59 -11.49 -39.29
C ASP A 406 -8.45 -10.58 -38.78
N GLY A 407 -8.01 -10.78 -37.52
CA GLY A 407 -6.98 -9.97 -36.87
C GLY A 407 -7.51 -8.65 -36.31
N SER A 408 -8.78 -8.30 -36.53
CA SER A 408 -9.37 -7.12 -35.93
C SER A 408 -9.63 -7.34 -34.41
N VAL A 409 -9.71 -6.26 -33.65
CA VAL A 409 -10.03 -6.30 -32.22
C VAL A 409 -11.36 -5.59 -32.01
N ARG A 410 -12.34 -6.31 -31.47
CA ARG A 410 -13.66 -5.76 -31.14
C ARG A 410 -13.56 -4.74 -30.00
N ILE A 411 -14.30 -3.64 -30.11
CA ILE A 411 -14.44 -2.65 -29.04
C ILE A 411 -15.80 -2.85 -28.35
N PRO A 412 -15.82 -3.29 -27.09
CA PRO A 412 -17.04 -3.40 -26.29
C PRO A 412 -17.80 -2.07 -26.24
N GLU A 413 -19.12 -2.13 -26.14
CA GLU A 413 -20.01 -0.99 -26.22
C GLU A 413 -19.63 0.12 -25.22
N VAL A 414 -19.26 -0.25 -24.00
CA VAL A 414 -18.89 0.68 -22.93
C VAL A 414 -17.64 1.52 -23.24
N LEU A 415 -16.75 1.06 -24.12
CA LEU A 415 -15.55 1.78 -24.52
C LEU A 415 -15.73 2.60 -25.80
N ARG A 416 -16.75 2.34 -26.61
CA ARG A 416 -16.96 3.05 -27.89
C ARG A 416 -17.02 4.57 -27.74
N PRO A 417 -17.67 5.16 -26.72
CA PRO A 417 -17.66 6.62 -26.53
C PRO A 417 -16.24 7.18 -26.36
N TYR A 418 -15.34 6.46 -25.69
CA TYR A 418 -13.95 6.85 -25.46
C TYR A 418 -13.04 6.56 -26.67
N MET A 419 -13.51 5.71 -27.60
CA MET A 419 -12.84 5.37 -28.85
C MET A 419 -13.43 6.12 -30.06
N GLY A 420 -14.25 7.19 -29.83
CA GLY A 420 -14.88 7.98 -30.90
C GLY A 420 -15.92 7.23 -31.70
N GLY A 421 -16.64 6.31 -31.08
CA GLY A 421 -17.67 5.49 -31.72
C GLY A 421 -17.13 4.26 -32.48
N MET A 422 -15.83 3.98 -32.39
CA MET A 422 -15.22 2.84 -33.09
C MET A 422 -15.77 1.53 -32.52
N GLU A 423 -16.22 0.62 -33.41
CA GLU A 423 -16.75 -0.69 -33.01
C GLU A 423 -15.66 -1.78 -33.05
N LYS A 424 -14.65 -1.60 -33.89
CA LYS A 424 -13.47 -2.49 -33.96
C LYS A 424 -12.24 -1.71 -34.43
N MET A 425 -11.09 -2.11 -33.96
CA MET A 425 -9.79 -1.73 -34.51
C MET A 425 -9.43 -2.71 -35.64
N VAL A 426 -8.84 -2.22 -36.71
CA VAL A 426 -8.41 -3.03 -37.85
C VAL A 426 -6.89 -2.97 -37.95
N PRO A 427 -6.19 -4.12 -38.11
CA PRO A 427 -4.74 -4.13 -38.25
C PRO A 427 -4.29 -3.35 -39.45
N LYS A 428 -3.08 -2.78 -39.38
CA LYS A 428 -2.49 -1.94 -40.47
C LYS A 428 -1.44 -2.71 -41.29
N LYS A 429 -1.14 -3.93 -40.86
CA LYS A 429 -0.20 -4.83 -41.54
C LYS A 429 -0.85 -6.19 -41.76
#